data_265bb0a1ea26517410d815e329badee7
#
_entry.id   265bb0a1ea26517410d815e329badee7
#
_cell.length_a   1.000
_cell.length_b   1.000
_cell.length_c   1.000
_cell.angle_alpha   90.00
_cell.angle_beta   90.00
_cell.angle_gamma   90.00
#
_symmetry.space_group_name_H-M   'P 1'
#
loop_
_entity.id
_entity.type
_entity.pdbx_description
1 polymer ?
#
loop_
_entity_poly.entity_id
_entity_poly.type
_entity_poly.pdbx_seq_one_letter_code
_entity_poly.pdbx_strand_id
1 'polypeptide(L)'
;ALVFLLAGVGLGLATAMGWLSGFVRLAHLHVLLAGWICITIMGAMTQFVPVWSAVSLHSRRLATAQLWLVAGGLAAFVAALLTLNFALLAAAGSVMLVGFWLFVYNIFRTLPPLTEFDITEAHFALALGFFLLATGLGLLLAIDFTTGMLFEWGFNRLAVVGSHATLAVFGAVMTTVVGALYQLATMFTQTDLHRSDPLLQRFESVVYPAGVAALAAGRLLENPVLARLGGLAVVAGVLAVGFIVARKLLETQVDWTPMLSRYAVVTVMIGAWGALTARAWLVDPLAADSLLAAPGAVHLLAFGVVGFVVLGTLYHIVPFIIWVHRYSDLLGYEPVPMIDDLYSDRLAAVDFGCLLGGLLGGLLGVFAGVYFDGPTLLLAAGGALVILGALLFTANMLLVVRRHSPHTLVGILGVPGDHERGEDDPSPAVDQE
;
A
#
# COMPACT_ATOMS: atom_id res chain seq x y z
N ALA A 1 7.49 -5.23 -6.88
CA ALA A 1 6.14 -4.66 -6.76
C ALA A 1 5.37 -4.72 -8.10
N LEU A 2 5.89 -4.16 -9.21
CA LEU A 2 5.16 -4.10 -10.50
C LEU A 2 4.75 -5.47 -11.07
N VAL A 3 5.59 -6.51 -10.93
CA VAL A 3 5.23 -7.88 -11.32
C VAL A 3 4.03 -8.38 -10.53
N PHE A 4 3.99 -8.10 -9.23
CA PHE A 4 2.83 -8.47 -8.39
C PHE A 4 1.58 -7.67 -8.71
N LEU A 5 1.71 -6.39 -9.13
CA LEU A 5 0.59 -5.62 -9.66
C LEU A 5 -0.04 -6.35 -10.86
N LEU A 6 0.77 -6.66 -11.88
CA LEU A 6 0.28 -7.30 -13.11
C LEU A 6 -0.28 -8.71 -12.85
N ALA A 7 0.40 -9.52 -12.04
CA ALA A 7 -0.10 -10.84 -11.65
C ALA A 7 -1.41 -10.73 -10.86
N GLY A 8 -1.48 -9.77 -9.94
CA GLY A 8 -2.66 -9.54 -9.11
C GLY A 8 -3.89 -9.12 -9.90
N VAL A 9 -3.76 -8.14 -10.80
CA VAL A 9 -4.91 -7.73 -11.65
C VAL A 9 -5.34 -8.84 -12.60
N GLY A 10 -4.40 -9.66 -13.11
CA GLY A 10 -4.70 -10.84 -13.92
C GLY A 10 -5.49 -11.90 -13.13
N LEU A 11 -5.07 -12.23 -11.90
CA LEU A 11 -5.81 -13.12 -11.01
C LEU A 11 -7.19 -12.57 -10.65
N GLY A 12 -7.31 -11.25 -10.49
CA GLY A 12 -8.58 -10.57 -10.22
C GLY A 12 -9.58 -10.76 -11.37
N LEU A 13 -9.16 -10.53 -12.61
CA LEU A 13 -10.00 -10.76 -13.77
C LEU A 13 -10.36 -12.25 -13.92
N ALA A 14 -9.39 -13.16 -13.76
CA ALA A 14 -9.64 -14.59 -13.82
C ALA A 14 -10.66 -15.06 -12.77
N THR A 15 -10.59 -14.47 -11.55
CA THR A 15 -11.56 -14.71 -10.48
C THR A 15 -12.95 -14.19 -10.85
N ALA A 16 -13.03 -12.95 -11.35
CA ALA A 16 -14.29 -12.29 -11.71
C ALA A 16 -15.01 -13.01 -12.86
N MET A 17 -14.24 -13.59 -13.80
CA MET A 17 -14.77 -14.34 -14.95
C MET A 17 -15.04 -15.81 -14.64
N GLY A 18 -14.72 -16.29 -13.42
CA GLY A 18 -14.88 -17.69 -13.06
C GLY A 18 -13.97 -18.66 -13.83
N TRP A 19 -12.85 -18.16 -14.42
CA TRP A 19 -11.92 -19.02 -15.18
C TRP A 19 -11.08 -19.93 -14.29
N LEU A 20 -10.91 -19.54 -13.05
CA LEU A 20 -10.15 -20.28 -12.05
C LEU A 20 -11.01 -20.50 -10.81
N SER A 21 -10.85 -21.65 -10.16
CA SER A 21 -11.57 -22.03 -8.94
C SER A 21 -10.62 -22.20 -7.76
N GLY A 22 -11.15 -22.49 -6.58
CA GLY A 22 -10.36 -22.72 -5.38
C GLY A 22 -9.96 -21.41 -4.67
N PHE A 23 -8.71 -21.32 -4.21
CA PHE A 23 -8.23 -20.18 -3.42
C PHE A 23 -7.70 -19.00 -4.26
N VAL A 24 -8.12 -18.88 -5.53
CA VAL A 24 -7.67 -17.81 -6.43
C VAL A 24 -8.00 -16.42 -5.89
N ARG A 25 -9.18 -16.24 -5.29
CA ARG A 25 -9.57 -14.98 -4.65
C ARG A 25 -8.62 -14.61 -3.52
N LEU A 26 -8.21 -15.58 -2.70
CA LEU A 26 -7.25 -15.37 -1.61
C LEU A 26 -5.86 -15.06 -2.16
N ALA A 27 -5.43 -15.77 -3.23
CA ALA A 27 -4.18 -15.49 -3.94
C ALA A 27 -4.17 -14.07 -4.52
N HIS A 28 -5.24 -13.65 -5.20
CA HIS A 28 -5.41 -12.29 -5.72
C HIS A 28 -5.23 -11.23 -4.64
N LEU A 29 -5.91 -11.38 -3.48
CA LEU A 29 -5.80 -10.45 -2.38
C LEU A 29 -4.36 -10.35 -1.84
N HIS A 30 -3.68 -11.48 -1.63
CA HIS A 30 -2.31 -11.47 -1.11
C HIS A 30 -1.30 -10.96 -2.12
N VAL A 31 -1.44 -11.28 -3.42
CA VAL A 31 -0.57 -10.76 -4.49
C VAL A 31 -0.66 -9.23 -4.56
N LEU A 32 -1.85 -8.66 -4.46
CA LEU A 32 -2.01 -7.21 -4.50
C LEU A 32 -1.62 -6.55 -3.18
N LEU A 33 -2.12 -7.03 -2.03
CA LEU A 33 -1.85 -6.37 -0.75
C LEU A 33 -0.41 -6.61 -0.28
N ALA A 34 0.03 -7.86 -0.17
CA ALA A 34 1.38 -8.16 0.31
C ALA A 34 2.45 -7.95 -0.77
N GLY A 35 2.17 -8.34 -2.03
CA GLY A 35 3.13 -8.27 -3.13
C GLY A 35 3.26 -6.89 -3.76
N TRP A 36 2.16 -6.25 -4.10
CA TRP A 36 2.24 -4.92 -4.72
C TRP A 36 2.30 -3.82 -3.66
N ILE A 37 1.29 -3.70 -2.81
CA ILE A 37 1.17 -2.58 -1.88
C ILE A 37 2.26 -2.64 -0.79
N CYS A 38 2.37 -3.75 -0.03
CA CYS A 38 3.34 -3.82 1.07
C CYS A 38 4.79 -3.75 0.60
N ILE A 39 5.17 -4.41 -0.52
CA ILE A 39 6.54 -4.28 -1.06
C ILE A 39 6.80 -2.84 -1.53
N THR A 40 5.81 -2.12 -2.08
CA THR A 40 5.95 -0.70 -2.41
C THR A 40 6.12 0.15 -1.15
N ILE A 41 5.31 -0.08 -0.12
CA ILE A 41 5.44 0.57 1.20
C ILE A 41 6.83 0.32 1.79
N MET A 42 7.29 -0.94 1.78
CA MET A 42 8.62 -1.30 2.28
C MET A 42 9.72 -0.53 1.55
N GLY A 43 9.65 -0.45 0.22
CA GLY A 43 10.58 0.34 -0.59
C GLY A 43 10.50 1.83 -0.28
N ALA A 44 9.30 2.38 -0.23
CA ALA A 44 9.07 3.79 0.08
C ALA A 44 9.60 4.15 1.48
N MET A 45 9.25 3.40 2.51
CA MET A 45 9.70 3.69 3.88
C MET A 45 11.21 3.56 4.04
N THR A 46 11.87 2.61 3.36
CA THR A 46 13.35 2.49 3.41
C THR A 46 14.07 3.66 2.74
N GLN A 47 13.41 4.40 1.85
CA GLN A 47 13.96 5.58 1.20
C GLN A 47 13.55 6.88 1.93
N PHE A 48 12.28 7.02 2.30
CA PHE A 48 11.74 8.29 2.79
C PHE A 48 11.89 8.49 4.28
N VAL A 49 11.81 7.45 5.12
CA VAL A 49 12.02 7.61 6.57
C VAL A 49 13.40 8.22 6.86
N PRO A 50 14.51 7.72 6.28
CA PRO A 50 15.81 8.38 6.46
C PRO A 50 15.85 9.85 6.05
N VAL A 51 15.19 10.19 4.93
CA VAL A 51 15.19 11.56 4.39
C VAL A 51 14.34 12.50 5.26
N TRP A 52 13.12 12.07 5.61
CA TRP A 52 12.21 12.92 6.38
C TRP A 52 12.66 13.14 7.82
N SER A 53 13.23 12.10 8.45
CA SER A 53 13.74 12.18 9.82
C SER A 53 15.21 12.60 9.90
N ALA A 54 15.86 12.94 8.77
CA ALA A 54 17.28 13.32 8.69
C ALA A 54 18.23 12.31 9.39
N VAL A 55 17.96 11.02 9.23
CA VAL A 55 18.74 9.91 9.83
C VAL A 55 19.27 8.96 8.76
N SER A 56 20.25 8.12 9.10
CA SER A 56 20.71 7.07 8.19
C SER A 56 19.87 5.80 8.34
N LEU A 57 19.63 5.07 7.23
CA LEU A 57 18.97 3.76 7.28
C LEU A 57 19.79 2.81 8.14
N HIS A 58 19.16 2.15 9.11
CA HIS A 58 19.83 1.24 10.02
C HIS A 58 20.63 0.14 9.31
N SER A 59 20.06 -0.48 8.27
CA SER A 59 20.78 -1.52 7.51
C SER A 59 20.27 -1.70 6.07
N ARG A 60 21.13 -1.42 5.09
CA ARG A 60 20.87 -1.72 3.67
C ARG A 60 20.77 -3.22 3.41
N ARG A 61 21.56 -4.05 4.13
CA ARG A 61 21.51 -5.52 3.98
C ARG A 61 20.17 -6.10 4.43
N LEU A 62 19.62 -5.58 5.54
CA LEU A 62 18.28 -5.98 5.98
C LEU A 62 17.22 -5.54 4.98
N ALA A 63 17.34 -4.36 4.37
CA ALA A 63 16.44 -3.89 3.33
C ALA A 63 16.42 -4.81 2.09
N THR A 64 17.57 -5.35 1.69
CA THR A 64 17.66 -6.35 0.61
C THR A 64 17.09 -7.71 1.04
N ALA A 65 17.45 -8.20 2.23
CA ALA A 65 16.99 -9.48 2.73
C ALA A 65 15.46 -9.51 2.88
N GLN A 66 14.86 -8.49 3.49
CA GLN A 66 13.40 -8.39 3.67
C GLN A 66 12.67 -8.44 2.33
N LEU A 67 13.19 -7.74 1.29
CA LEU A 67 12.58 -7.74 -0.04
C LEU A 67 12.50 -9.15 -0.63
N TRP A 68 13.60 -9.89 -0.61
CA TRP A 68 13.66 -11.23 -1.21
C TRP A 68 12.90 -12.27 -0.40
N LEU A 69 12.91 -12.16 0.94
CA LEU A 69 12.13 -13.05 1.80
C LEU A 69 10.62 -12.84 1.62
N VAL A 70 10.16 -11.58 1.57
CA VAL A 70 8.74 -11.30 1.33
C VAL A 70 8.34 -11.71 -0.08
N ALA A 71 9.12 -11.35 -1.11
CA ALA A 71 8.78 -11.68 -2.50
C ALA A 71 8.79 -13.19 -2.76
N GLY A 72 9.83 -13.90 -2.29
CA GLY A 72 9.95 -15.35 -2.43
C GLY A 72 8.93 -16.12 -1.60
N GLY A 73 8.75 -15.71 -0.32
CA GLY A 73 7.74 -16.29 0.56
C GLY A 73 6.31 -16.13 0.01
N LEU A 74 5.99 -14.94 -0.51
CA LEU A 74 4.70 -14.68 -1.14
C LEU A 74 4.50 -15.51 -2.42
N ALA A 75 5.51 -15.61 -3.28
CA ALA A 75 5.43 -16.43 -4.49
C ALA A 75 5.15 -17.90 -4.15
N ALA A 76 5.85 -18.44 -3.15
CA ALA A 76 5.62 -19.80 -2.65
C ALA A 76 4.23 -19.95 -2.00
N PHE A 77 3.79 -18.96 -1.22
CA PHE A 77 2.47 -18.94 -0.59
C PHE A 77 1.34 -18.96 -1.63
N VAL A 78 1.45 -18.12 -2.65
CA VAL A 78 0.47 -18.07 -3.76
C VAL A 78 0.48 -19.36 -4.55
N ALA A 79 1.65 -19.93 -4.86
CA ALA A 79 1.75 -21.23 -5.51
C ALA A 79 1.07 -22.33 -4.69
N ALA A 80 1.27 -22.34 -3.37
CA ALA A 80 0.60 -23.29 -2.49
C ALA A 80 -0.93 -23.16 -2.49
N LEU A 81 -1.46 -21.92 -2.52
CA LEU A 81 -2.90 -21.68 -2.64
C LEU A 81 -3.48 -22.16 -3.99
N LEU A 82 -2.78 -21.87 -5.09
CA LEU A 82 -3.25 -22.22 -6.45
C LEU A 82 -3.15 -23.72 -6.72
N THR A 83 -2.18 -24.42 -6.10
CA THR A 83 -2.00 -25.87 -6.23
C THR A 83 -2.69 -26.67 -5.12
N LEU A 84 -3.39 -26.00 -4.19
CA LEU A 84 -4.06 -26.59 -3.02
C LEU A 84 -3.10 -27.37 -2.12
N ASN A 85 -1.81 -27.04 -2.12
CA ASN A 85 -0.79 -27.67 -1.28
C ASN A 85 -0.69 -26.93 0.07
N PHE A 86 -1.64 -27.19 0.96
CA PHE A 86 -1.75 -26.51 2.25
C PHE A 86 -0.56 -26.80 3.21
N ALA A 87 0.15 -27.92 3.01
CA ALA A 87 1.33 -28.20 3.81
C ALA A 87 2.46 -27.16 3.60
N LEU A 88 2.53 -26.53 2.43
CA LEU A 88 3.51 -25.47 2.14
C LEU A 88 3.10 -24.10 2.66
N LEU A 89 1.83 -23.87 3.00
CA LEU A 89 1.34 -22.53 3.41
C LEU A 89 2.05 -22.04 4.67
N ALA A 90 2.19 -22.87 5.69
CA ALA A 90 2.83 -22.50 6.94
C ALA A 90 4.33 -22.17 6.73
N ALA A 91 5.05 -22.97 5.93
CA ALA A 91 6.46 -22.72 5.62
C ALA A 91 6.64 -21.43 4.81
N ALA A 92 5.86 -21.25 3.74
CA ALA A 92 5.90 -20.04 2.92
C ALA A 92 5.47 -18.79 3.71
N GLY A 93 4.43 -18.90 4.54
CA GLY A 93 3.98 -17.87 5.46
C GLY A 93 5.05 -17.49 6.49
N SER A 94 5.81 -18.47 7.01
CA SER A 94 6.92 -18.21 7.94
C SER A 94 8.06 -17.42 7.28
N VAL A 95 8.43 -17.78 6.05
CA VAL A 95 9.45 -17.03 5.27
C VAL A 95 9.00 -15.58 5.06
N MET A 96 7.74 -15.40 4.66
CA MET A 96 7.15 -14.07 4.45
C MET A 96 7.09 -13.26 5.75
N LEU A 97 6.70 -13.90 6.87
CA LEU A 97 6.67 -13.27 8.19
C LEU A 97 8.07 -12.79 8.61
N VAL A 98 9.11 -13.63 8.47
CA VAL A 98 10.49 -13.22 8.77
C VAL A 98 10.88 -11.99 7.95
N GLY A 99 10.54 -11.95 6.65
CA GLY A 99 10.80 -10.79 5.80
C GLY A 99 10.10 -9.53 6.30
N PHE A 100 8.82 -9.61 6.69
CA PHE A 100 8.09 -8.47 7.26
C PHE A 100 8.64 -8.04 8.63
N TRP A 101 9.04 -8.96 9.48
CA TRP A 101 9.59 -8.62 10.78
C TRP A 101 10.99 -7.99 10.68
N LEU A 102 11.81 -8.42 9.71
CA LEU A 102 13.06 -7.73 9.39
C LEU A 102 12.81 -6.30 8.90
N PHE A 103 11.78 -6.09 8.08
CA PHE A 103 11.35 -4.75 7.67
C PHE A 103 10.95 -3.90 8.89
N VAL A 104 10.07 -4.42 9.75
CA VAL A 104 9.63 -3.71 10.96
C VAL A 104 10.83 -3.35 11.83
N TYR A 105 11.73 -4.30 12.08
CA TYR A 105 12.94 -4.07 12.85
C TYR A 105 13.83 -2.99 12.23
N ASN A 106 14.10 -3.10 10.92
CA ASN A 106 14.98 -2.17 10.21
C ASN A 106 14.45 -0.73 10.25
N ILE A 107 13.16 -0.54 9.96
CA ILE A 107 12.54 0.79 9.98
C ILE A 107 12.42 1.34 11.41
N PHE A 108 11.98 0.50 12.37
CA PHE A 108 11.89 0.93 13.77
C PHE A 108 13.25 1.39 14.34
N ARG A 109 14.34 0.72 13.93
CA ARG A 109 15.72 1.11 14.28
C ARG A 109 16.21 2.34 13.52
N THR A 110 15.54 2.71 12.44
CA THR A 110 15.84 3.91 11.63
C THR A 110 15.12 5.14 12.16
N LEU A 111 13.91 4.99 12.71
CA LEU A 111 13.12 6.09 13.25
C LEU A 111 13.88 6.83 14.37
N PRO A 112 13.69 8.15 14.52
CA PRO A 112 14.26 8.92 15.61
C PRO A 112 13.69 8.47 16.97
N PRO A 113 14.15 9.03 18.09
CA PRO A 113 13.56 8.76 19.40
C PRO A 113 12.07 9.13 19.45
N LEU A 114 11.24 8.35 20.15
CA LEU A 114 9.79 8.55 20.25
C LEU A 114 9.38 9.97 20.69
N THR A 115 10.24 10.65 21.44
CA THR A 115 10.01 12.03 21.92
C THR A 115 10.11 13.09 20.83
N GLU A 116 10.67 12.72 19.68
CA GLU A 116 10.90 13.61 18.53
C GLU A 116 9.92 13.33 17.37
N PHE A 117 9.02 12.36 17.53
CA PHE A 117 8.08 11.99 16.49
C PHE A 117 7.15 13.13 16.12
N ASP A 118 7.09 13.42 14.83
CA ASP A 118 5.99 14.16 14.24
C ASP A 118 4.78 13.23 13.99
N ILE A 119 3.74 13.76 13.36
CA ILE A 119 2.52 12.99 13.06
C ILE A 119 2.79 11.84 12.08
N THR A 120 3.69 12.02 11.13
CA THR A 120 4.03 11.03 10.09
C THR A 120 4.78 9.85 10.70
N GLU A 121 5.80 10.14 11.50
CA GLU A 121 6.61 9.13 12.18
C GLU A 121 5.81 8.34 13.20
N ALA A 122 4.90 9.01 13.91
CA ALA A 122 3.98 8.37 14.84
C ALA A 122 3.07 7.36 14.12
N HIS A 123 2.53 7.72 12.94
CA HIS A 123 1.74 6.80 12.12
C HIS A 123 2.58 5.63 11.59
N PHE A 124 3.80 5.88 11.16
CA PHE A 124 4.68 4.81 10.70
C PHE A 124 5.03 3.83 11.82
N ALA A 125 5.39 4.31 13.01
CA ALA A 125 5.65 3.46 14.16
C ALA A 125 4.42 2.60 14.54
N LEU A 126 3.25 3.21 14.53
CA LEU A 126 1.99 2.53 14.80
C LEU A 126 1.65 1.47 13.72
N ALA A 127 1.83 1.81 12.44
CA ALA A 127 1.66 0.88 11.33
C ALA A 127 2.58 -0.34 11.45
N LEU A 128 3.85 -0.14 11.85
CA LEU A 128 4.79 -1.23 12.12
C LEU A 128 4.28 -2.16 13.23
N GLY A 129 3.68 -1.62 14.29
CA GLY A 129 3.03 -2.43 15.33
C GLY A 129 1.88 -3.27 14.79
N PHE A 130 1.02 -2.67 13.97
CA PHE A 130 -0.06 -3.39 13.30
C PHE A 130 0.44 -4.44 12.29
N PHE A 131 1.56 -4.19 11.60
CA PHE A 131 2.22 -5.19 10.76
C PHE A 131 2.61 -6.45 11.53
N LEU A 132 3.20 -6.30 12.72
CA LEU A 132 3.55 -7.44 13.58
C LEU A 132 2.31 -8.29 13.92
N LEU A 133 1.24 -7.63 14.38
CA LEU A 133 0.00 -8.30 14.75
C LEU A 133 -0.68 -8.97 13.54
N ALA A 134 -0.79 -8.25 12.43
CA ALA A 134 -1.41 -8.76 11.21
C ALA A 134 -0.67 -9.99 10.68
N THR A 135 0.66 -9.91 10.56
CA THR A 135 1.48 -11.02 10.04
C THR A 135 1.52 -12.21 10.98
N GLY A 136 1.50 -11.99 12.30
CA GLY A 136 1.37 -13.05 13.32
C GLY A 136 0.05 -13.81 13.19
N LEU A 137 -1.09 -13.09 13.10
CA LEU A 137 -2.39 -13.73 12.85
C LEU A 137 -2.45 -14.42 11.48
N GLY A 138 -1.80 -13.85 10.46
CA GLY A 138 -1.71 -14.46 9.13
C GLY A 138 -0.99 -15.80 9.15
N LEU A 139 0.14 -15.90 9.88
CA LEU A 139 0.85 -17.19 10.05
C LEU A 139 0.00 -18.19 10.83
N LEU A 140 -0.67 -17.74 11.90
CA LEU A 140 -1.59 -18.59 12.67
C LEU A 140 -2.67 -19.19 11.78
N LEU A 141 -3.29 -18.38 10.92
CA LEU A 141 -4.28 -18.84 9.94
C LEU A 141 -3.69 -19.81 8.90
N ALA A 142 -2.44 -19.61 8.48
CA ALA A 142 -1.76 -20.52 7.54
C ALA A 142 -1.47 -21.88 8.18
N ILE A 143 -1.04 -21.92 9.45
CA ILE A 143 -0.83 -23.15 10.21
C ILE A 143 -2.16 -23.88 10.43
N ASP A 144 -3.21 -23.14 10.73
CA ASP A 144 -4.53 -23.70 11.01
C ASP A 144 -5.15 -24.46 9.83
N PHE A 145 -4.74 -24.17 8.58
CA PHE A 145 -5.19 -24.93 7.40
C PHE A 145 -4.90 -26.42 7.48
N THR A 146 -3.86 -26.83 8.20
CA THR A 146 -3.43 -28.23 8.33
C THR A 146 -3.64 -28.80 9.72
N THR A 147 -3.69 -27.95 10.74
CA THR A 147 -3.75 -28.41 12.14
C THR A 147 -5.14 -28.32 12.76
N GLY A 148 -5.98 -27.38 12.30
CA GLY A 148 -7.26 -27.10 12.92
C GLY A 148 -7.16 -26.51 14.34
N MET A 149 -5.97 -25.99 14.71
CA MET A 149 -5.63 -25.55 16.08
C MET A 149 -6.54 -24.47 16.64
N LEU A 150 -7.08 -23.58 15.76
CA LEU A 150 -7.99 -22.52 16.21
C LEU A 150 -9.25 -23.11 16.82
N PHE A 151 -9.79 -24.16 16.20
CA PHE A 151 -10.97 -24.85 16.73
C PHE A 151 -10.67 -25.51 18.09
N GLU A 152 -9.51 -26.15 18.21
CA GLU A 152 -9.10 -26.77 19.50
C GLU A 152 -8.91 -25.73 20.61
N TRP A 153 -8.52 -24.50 20.28
CA TRP A 153 -8.38 -23.39 21.22
C TRP A 153 -9.68 -22.63 21.46
N GLY A 154 -10.78 -23.04 20.82
CA GLY A 154 -12.10 -22.43 20.98
C GLY A 154 -12.28 -21.12 20.22
N PHE A 155 -11.42 -20.82 19.22
CA PHE A 155 -11.57 -19.65 18.38
C PHE A 155 -12.33 -19.96 17.09
N ASN A 156 -13.24 -19.05 16.72
CA ASN A 156 -13.86 -19.04 15.42
C ASN A 156 -12.84 -18.57 14.36
N ARG A 157 -12.53 -19.43 13.38
CA ARG A 157 -11.59 -19.09 12.30
C ARG A 157 -11.98 -17.79 11.58
N LEU A 158 -13.27 -17.56 11.32
CA LEU A 158 -13.75 -16.36 10.64
C LEU A 158 -13.49 -15.09 11.47
N ALA A 159 -13.61 -15.18 12.80
CA ALA A 159 -13.27 -14.09 13.72
C ALA A 159 -11.79 -13.70 13.63
N VAL A 160 -10.88 -14.71 13.56
CA VAL A 160 -9.45 -14.49 13.38
C VAL A 160 -9.15 -13.90 12.00
N VAL A 161 -9.81 -14.38 10.92
CA VAL A 161 -9.72 -13.79 9.57
C VAL A 161 -10.17 -12.33 9.57
N GLY A 162 -11.27 -12.01 10.23
CA GLY A 162 -11.78 -10.64 10.35
C GLY A 162 -10.82 -9.71 11.07
N SER A 163 -10.19 -10.19 12.15
CA SER A 163 -9.17 -9.44 12.88
C SER A 163 -7.90 -9.26 12.04
N HIS A 164 -7.40 -10.33 11.41
CA HIS A 164 -6.24 -10.27 10.49
C HIS A 164 -6.46 -9.27 9.35
N ALA A 165 -7.59 -9.34 8.67
CA ALA A 165 -7.91 -8.43 7.56
C ALA A 165 -8.00 -6.96 8.03
N THR A 166 -8.58 -6.72 9.21
CA THR A 166 -8.65 -5.39 9.82
C THR A 166 -7.26 -4.82 10.10
N LEU A 167 -6.42 -5.59 10.78
CA LEU A 167 -5.07 -5.17 11.13
C LEU A 167 -4.17 -5.01 9.90
N ALA A 168 -4.32 -5.87 8.89
CA ALA A 168 -3.54 -5.78 7.66
C ALA A 168 -3.93 -4.53 6.84
N VAL A 169 -5.23 -4.33 6.58
CA VAL A 169 -5.68 -3.27 5.68
C VAL A 169 -5.76 -1.92 6.41
N PHE A 170 -6.49 -1.84 7.51
CA PHE A 170 -6.65 -0.57 8.23
C PHE A 170 -5.47 -0.30 9.16
N GLY A 171 -4.95 -1.32 9.84
CA GLY A 171 -3.82 -1.16 10.75
C GLY A 171 -2.51 -0.89 10.01
N ALA A 172 -2.04 -1.81 9.21
CA ALA A 172 -0.72 -1.68 8.57
C ALA A 172 -0.75 -0.76 7.33
N VAL A 173 -1.58 -1.07 6.32
CA VAL A 173 -1.56 -0.37 5.04
C VAL A 173 -2.13 1.04 5.17
N MET A 174 -3.37 1.20 5.65
CA MET A 174 -4.01 2.51 5.69
C MET A 174 -3.35 3.46 6.70
N THR A 175 -2.88 2.99 7.86
CA THR A 175 -2.12 3.84 8.79
C THR A 175 -0.84 4.38 8.14
N THR A 176 -0.12 3.54 7.36
CA THR A 176 1.04 4.00 6.56
C THR A 176 0.62 5.04 5.51
N VAL A 177 -0.48 4.78 4.79
CA VAL A 177 -1.01 5.71 3.77
C VAL A 177 -1.40 7.05 4.39
N VAL A 178 -2.08 7.04 5.54
CA VAL A 178 -2.47 8.26 6.26
C VAL A 178 -1.24 9.07 6.68
N GLY A 179 -0.27 8.42 7.32
CA GLY A 179 0.99 9.08 7.73
C GLY A 179 1.72 9.68 6.53
N ALA A 180 1.83 8.94 5.42
CA ALA A 180 2.45 9.44 4.20
C ALA A 180 1.66 10.62 3.59
N LEU A 181 0.32 10.58 3.57
CA LEU A 181 -0.51 11.64 3.00
C LEU A 181 -0.38 12.97 3.76
N TYR A 182 -0.13 12.98 5.06
CA TYR A 182 0.11 14.22 5.81
C TYR A 182 1.34 14.97 5.30
N GLN A 183 2.40 14.24 4.95
CA GLN A 183 3.60 14.83 4.36
C GLN A 183 3.42 15.12 2.87
N LEU A 184 3.01 14.10 2.11
CA LEU A 184 2.97 14.14 0.66
C LEU A 184 1.92 15.12 0.11
N ALA A 185 0.71 15.18 0.72
CA ALA A 185 -0.33 16.07 0.23
C ALA A 185 0.09 17.55 0.37
N THR A 186 0.76 17.92 1.47
CA THR A 186 1.30 19.26 1.67
C THR A 186 2.42 19.58 0.68
N MET A 187 3.36 18.66 0.52
CA MET A 187 4.50 18.81 -0.37
C MET A 187 4.05 18.97 -1.83
N PHE A 188 3.13 18.13 -2.28
CA PHE A 188 2.71 18.06 -3.68
C PHE A 188 1.75 19.17 -4.10
N THR A 189 0.95 19.70 -3.19
CA THR A 189 0.05 20.82 -3.48
C THR A 189 0.68 22.18 -3.20
N GLN A 190 1.84 22.22 -2.54
CA GLN A 190 2.51 23.42 -2.03
C GLN A 190 1.56 24.34 -1.23
N THR A 191 0.69 23.72 -0.43
CA THR A 191 -0.29 24.43 0.39
C THR A 191 0.10 24.43 1.86
N ASP A 192 -0.18 25.53 2.54
CA ASP A 192 -0.02 25.65 3.99
C ASP A 192 -1.07 24.82 4.75
N LEU A 193 -0.83 24.61 6.05
CA LEU A 193 -1.81 24.03 6.95
C LEU A 193 -2.92 25.06 7.24
N HIS A 194 -4.17 24.67 7.02
CA HIS A 194 -5.32 25.45 7.39
C HIS A 194 -5.59 25.34 8.89
N ARG A 195 -6.34 26.29 9.48
CA ARG A 195 -6.69 26.30 10.90
C ARG A 195 -7.36 25.00 11.39
N SER A 196 -8.14 24.35 10.55
CA SER A 196 -8.84 23.09 10.86
C SER A 196 -7.93 21.86 10.85
N ASP A 197 -6.82 21.88 10.10
CA ASP A 197 -6.00 20.70 9.88
C ASP A 197 -5.40 20.13 11.18
N PRO A 198 -4.81 20.92 12.07
CA PRO A 198 -4.29 20.38 13.33
C PRO A 198 -5.36 19.76 14.23
N LEU A 199 -6.61 20.26 14.17
CA LEU A 199 -7.72 19.69 14.92
C LEU A 199 -8.15 18.34 14.33
N LEU A 200 -8.30 18.25 13.01
CA LEU A 200 -8.64 17.01 12.31
C LEU A 200 -7.52 15.96 12.44
N GLN A 201 -6.26 16.38 12.36
CA GLN A 201 -5.11 15.51 12.58
C GLN A 201 -5.10 14.93 14.00
N ARG A 202 -5.32 15.77 15.03
CA ARG A 202 -5.41 15.30 16.43
C ARG A 202 -6.61 14.37 16.63
N PHE A 203 -7.74 14.66 16.03
CA PHE A 203 -8.92 13.80 16.08
C PHE A 203 -8.59 12.44 15.45
N GLU A 204 -8.07 12.45 14.25
CA GLU A 204 -7.75 11.25 13.49
C GLU A 204 -6.68 10.41 14.19
N SER A 205 -5.57 11.01 14.63
CA SER A 205 -4.44 10.31 15.27
C SER A 205 -4.79 9.57 16.57
N VAL A 206 -5.95 9.85 17.15
CA VAL A 206 -6.48 9.13 18.33
C VAL A 206 -7.63 8.20 17.92
N VAL A 207 -8.64 8.75 17.22
CA VAL A 207 -9.88 8.03 16.93
C VAL A 207 -9.68 6.90 15.95
N TYR A 208 -8.86 7.11 14.92
CA TYR A 208 -8.62 6.10 13.90
C TYR A 208 -7.87 4.87 14.43
N PRO A 209 -6.69 4.98 15.06
CA PRO A 209 -6.00 3.81 15.56
C PRO A 209 -6.73 3.10 16.70
N ALA A 210 -7.40 3.86 17.58
CA ALA A 210 -8.28 3.26 18.59
C ALA A 210 -9.44 2.50 17.94
N GLY A 211 -9.99 3.05 16.85
CA GLY A 211 -11.01 2.41 16.02
C GLY A 211 -10.53 1.10 15.39
N VAL A 212 -9.33 1.09 14.82
CA VAL A 212 -8.69 -0.12 14.24
C VAL A 212 -8.54 -1.20 15.31
N ALA A 213 -7.99 -0.84 16.47
CA ALA A 213 -7.82 -1.77 17.58
C ALA A 213 -9.16 -2.33 18.09
N ALA A 214 -10.17 -1.45 18.25
CA ALA A 214 -11.51 -1.84 18.71
C ALA A 214 -12.23 -2.72 17.67
N LEU A 215 -12.12 -2.41 16.37
CA LEU A 215 -12.72 -3.21 15.30
C LEU A 215 -12.07 -4.59 15.22
N ALA A 216 -10.72 -4.66 15.28
CA ALA A 216 -10.00 -5.92 15.26
C ALA A 216 -10.33 -6.79 16.49
N ALA A 217 -10.29 -6.20 17.68
CA ALA A 217 -10.66 -6.89 18.93
C ALA A 217 -12.13 -7.29 18.94
N GLY A 218 -13.03 -6.42 18.49
CA GLY A 218 -14.47 -6.72 18.41
C GLY A 218 -14.77 -7.89 17.49
N ARG A 219 -14.08 -8.00 16.36
CA ARG A 219 -14.18 -9.13 15.44
C ARG A 219 -13.60 -10.41 16.04
N LEU A 220 -12.41 -10.33 16.64
CA LEU A 220 -11.76 -11.47 17.28
C LEU A 220 -12.59 -12.06 18.42
N LEU A 221 -13.19 -11.19 19.22
CA LEU A 221 -14.02 -11.55 20.38
C LEU A 221 -15.50 -11.75 20.04
N GLU A 222 -15.85 -11.65 18.76
CA GLU A 222 -17.23 -11.73 18.27
C GLU A 222 -18.19 -10.78 18.99
N ASN A 223 -17.68 -9.59 19.38
CA ASN A 223 -18.44 -8.55 20.08
C ASN A 223 -18.93 -7.48 19.08
N PRO A 224 -20.23 -7.50 18.70
CA PRO A 224 -20.75 -6.60 17.66
C PRO A 224 -20.79 -5.13 18.10
N VAL A 225 -20.89 -4.85 19.40
CA VAL A 225 -20.89 -3.46 19.89
C VAL A 225 -19.52 -2.85 19.76
N LEU A 226 -18.48 -3.57 20.23
CA LEU A 226 -17.09 -3.13 20.13
C LEU A 226 -16.67 -2.99 18.65
N ALA A 227 -17.02 -3.96 17.80
CA ALA A 227 -16.73 -3.91 16.37
C ALA A 227 -17.45 -2.74 15.67
N ARG A 228 -18.70 -2.44 16.05
CA ARG A 228 -19.47 -1.31 15.49
C ARG A 228 -18.85 0.03 15.85
N LEU A 229 -18.53 0.25 17.12
CA LEU A 229 -17.88 1.48 17.57
C LEU A 229 -16.52 1.66 16.92
N GLY A 230 -15.71 0.58 16.88
CA GLY A 230 -14.42 0.58 16.20
C GLY A 230 -14.52 0.88 14.70
N GLY A 231 -15.46 0.24 14.01
CA GLY A 231 -15.69 0.46 12.58
C GLY A 231 -16.11 1.89 12.25
N LEU A 232 -17.02 2.47 13.04
CA LEU A 232 -17.42 3.88 12.84
C LEU A 232 -16.28 4.85 13.12
N ALA A 233 -15.43 4.56 14.11
CA ALA A 233 -14.24 5.35 14.41
C ALA A 233 -13.22 5.28 13.24
N VAL A 234 -13.01 4.09 12.64
CA VAL A 234 -12.19 3.94 11.43
C VAL A 234 -12.74 4.79 10.28
N VAL A 235 -14.05 4.69 10.01
CA VAL A 235 -14.68 5.49 8.94
C VAL A 235 -14.51 6.99 9.20
N ALA A 236 -14.77 7.46 10.44
CA ALA A 236 -14.64 8.86 10.80
C ALA A 236 -13.20 9.38 10.60
N GLY A 237 -12.18 8.59 11.00
CA GLY A 237 -10.77 8.94 10.81
C GLY A 237 -10.39 9.03 9.33
N VAL A 238 -10.77 8.03 8.52
CA VAL A 238 -10.49 8.04 7.07
C VAL A 238 -11.18 9.22 6.38
N LEU A 239 -12.43 9.55 6.75
CA LEU A 239 -13.15 10.71 6.22
C LEU A 239 -12.47 12.04 6.61
N ALA A 240 -11.92 12.16 7.82
CA ALA A 240 -11.17 13.33 8.24
C ALA A 240 -9.93 13.55 7.37
N VAL A 241 -9.16 12.49 7.09
CA VAL A 241 -8.01 12.53 6.16
C VAL A 241 -8.46 12.90 4.75
N GLY A 242 -9.53 12.26 4.25
CA GLY A 242 -10.10 12.56 2.94
C GLY A 242 -10.48 14.02 2.79
N PHE A 243 -11.06 14.62 3.82
CA PHE A 243 -11.41 16.04 3.86
C PHE A 243 -10.16 16.94 3.77
N ILE A 244 -9.09 16.64 4.54
CA ILE A 244 -7.83 17.39 4.49
C ILE A 244 -7.23 17.33 3.08
N VAL A 245 -7.14 16.13 2.48
CA VAL A 245 -6.59 15.95 1.14
C VAL A 245 -7.44 16.67 0.08
N ALA A 246 -8.77 16.56 0.15
CA ALA A 246 -9.69 17.25 -0.76
C ALA A 246 -9.48 18.76 -0.73
N ARG A 247 -9.41 19.35 0.46
CA ARG A 247 -9.18 20.78 0.65
C ARG A 247 -7.83 21.21 0.06
N LYS A 248 -6.75 20.47 0.35
CA LYS A 248 -5.42 20.76 -0.20
C LYS A 248 -5.38 20.70 -1.72
N LEU A 249 -6.13 19.78 -2.35
CA LEU A 249 -6.28 19.72 -3.80
C LEU A 249 -7.04 20.94 -4.36
N LEU A 250 -8.06 21.45 -3.65
CA LEU A 250 -8.81 22.64 -4.05
C LEU A 250 -7.99 23.92 -3.91
N GLU A 251 -7.03 23.94 -2.99
CA GLU A 251 -6.16 25.08 -2.70
C GLU A 251 -4.79 24.96 -3.38
N THR A 252 -4.57 23.96 -4.23
CA THR A 252 -3.26 23.69 -4.86
C THR A 252 -2.66 24.91 -5.54
N GLN A 253 -1.35 25.10 -5.34
CA GLN A 253 -0.57 26.21 -5.91
C GLN A 253 0.24 25.80 -7.15
N VAL A 254 0.17 24.52 -7.53
CA VAL A 254 0.92 23.95 -8.65
C VAL A 254 0.02 23.52 -9.77
N ASP A 255 0.58 23.37 -10.96
CA ASP A 255 -0.10 22.80 -12.11
C ASP A 255 -0.57 21.36 -11.83
N TRP A 256 -1.65 20.98 -12.53
CA TRP A 256 -2.30 19.71 -12.30
C TRP A 256 -1.47 18.54 -12.88
N THR A 257 -0.89 17.73 -12.00
CA THR A 257 -0.03 16.60 -12.36
C THR A 257 -0.78 15.28 -12.44
N PRO A 258 -0.20 14.22 -13.03
CA PRO A 258 -0.75 12.85 -12.99
C PRO A 258 -1.01 12.36 -11.56
N MET A 259 -0.19 12.75 -10.60
CA MET A 259 -0.36 12.40 -9.20
C MET A 259 -1.58 13.09 -8.58
N LEU A 260 -1.74 14.43 -8.76
CA LEU A 260 -2.88 15.18 -8.23
C LEU A 260 -4.20 14.67 -8.79
N SER A 261 -4.23 14.29 -10.08
CA SER A 261 -5.40 13.66 -10.70
C SER A 261 -5.84 12.38 -10.00
N ARG A 262 -4.87 11.54 -9.60
CA ARG A 262 -5.14 10.30 -8.87
C ARG A 262 -5.59 10.58 -7.43
N TYR A 263 -5.01 11.58 -6.78
CA TYR A 263 -5.43 12.00 -5.43
C TYR A 263 -6.85 12.59 -5.41
N ALA A 264 -7.28 13.25 -6.49
CA ALA A 264 -8.68 13.68 -6.62
C ALA A 264 -9.63 12.48 -6.63
N VAL A 265 -9.29 11.40 -7.35
CA VAL A 265 -10.07 10.15 -7.31
C VAL A 265 -10.10 9.60 -5.88
N VAL A 266 -8.97 9.58 -5.17
CA VAL A 266 -8.87 9.09 -3.79
C VAL A 266 -9.89 9.78 -2.88
N THR A 267 -10.02 11.11 -2.95
CA THR A 267 -10.96 11.85 -2.08
C THR A 267 -12.42 11.47 -2.33
N VAL A 268 -12.79 11.31 -3.60
CA VAL A 268 -14.14 10.86 -3.98
C VAL A 268 -14.39 9.43 -3.52
N MET A 269 -13.41 8.54 -3.70
CA MET A 269 -13.52 7.14 -3.30
C MET A 269 -13.58 6.96 -1.77
N ILE A 270 -12.86 7.78 -1.00
CA ILE A 270 -12.99 7.84 0.46
C ILE A 270 -14.41 8.19 0.87
N GLY A 271 -15.02 9.22 0.25
CA GLY A 271 -16.39 9.63 0.54
C GLY A 271 -17.40 8.52 0.24
N ALA A 272 -17.31 7.92 -0.95
CA ALA A 272 -18.20 6.84 -1.37
C ALA A 272 -18.04 5.59 -0.48
N TRP A 273 -16.79 5.15 -0.23
CA TRP A 273 -16.49 4.04 0.67
C TRP A 273 -17.02 4.30 2.07
N GLY A 274 -16.75 5.47 2.63
CA GLY A 274 -17.17 5.83 3.99
C GLY A 274 -18.68 5.81 4.16
N ALA A 275 -19.43 6.42 3.23
CA ALA A 275 -20.89 6.45 3.28
C ALA A 275 -21.53 5.04 3.23
N LEU A 276 -21.07 4.19 2.31
CA LEU A 276 -21.58 2.84 2.14
C LEU A 276 -21.19 1.94 3.32
N THR A 277 -19.91 2.03 3.75
CA THR A 277 -19.35 1.14 4.79
C THR A 277 -19.87 1.50 6.18
N ALA A 278 -20.05 2.79 6.50
CA ALA A 278 -20.68 3.21 7.75
C ALA A 278 -22.04 2.55 7.94
N ARG A 279 -22.88 2.56 6.90
CA ARG A 279 -24.20 1.91 6.94
C ARG A 279 -24.07 0.39 7.15
N ALA A 280 -23.18 -0.28 6.41
CA ALA A 280 -22.99 -1.73 6.52
C ALA A 280 -22.53 -2.12 7.93
N TRP A 281 -21.55 -1.41 8.50
CA TRP A 281 -21.02 -1.70 9.83
C TRP A 281 -21.93 -1.25 10.97
N LEU A 282 -22.85 -0.31 10.74
CA LEU A 282 -23.93 -0.02 11.68
C LEU A 282 -24.90 -1.20 11.80
N VAL A 283 -25.16 -1.91 10.71
CA VAL A 283 -26.06 -3.06 10.70
C VAL A 283 -25.36 -4.30 11.25
N ASP A 284 -24.30 -4.76 10.58
CA ASP A 284 -23.52 -5.93 11.00
C ASP A 284 -22.03 -5.77 10.72
N PRO A 285 -21.22 -5.36 11.72
CA PRO A 285 -19.78 -5.19 11.59
C PRO A 285 -19.00 -6.51 11.59
N LEU A 286 -19.66 -7.66 11.87
CA LEU A 286 -19.06 -8.98 11.92
C LEU A 286 -19.30 -9.79 10.63
N ALA A 287 -20.15 -9.30 9.73
CA ALA A 287 -20.48 -10.00 8.50
C ALA A 287 -19.24 -10.23 7.62
N ALA A 288 -19.10 -11.45 7.12
CA ALA A 288 -17.94 -11.89 6.31
C ALA A 288 -17.80 -11.16 4.96
N ASP A 289 -18.89 -10.72 4.39
CA ASP A 289 -18.95 -9.99 3.11
C ASP A 289 -18.71 -8.49 3.26
N SER A 290 -18.65 -7.97 4.50
CA SER A 290 -18.41 -6.56 4.83
C SER A 290 -17.12 -6.30 5.60
N LEU A 291 -16.13 -7.20 5.53
CA LEU A 291 -14.88 -7.07 6.30
C LEU A 291 -14.11 -5.78 6.03
N LEU A 292 -14.06 -5.30 4.79
CA LEU A 292 -13.27 -4.13 4.41
C LEU A 292 -14.13 -2.97 3.89
N ALA A 293 -15.36 -3.26 3.49
CA ALA A 293 -16.29 -2.31 2.90
C ALA A 293 -17.71 -2.89 2.91
N ALA A 294 -18.71 -2.10 2.56
CA ALA A 294 -20.03 -2.63 2.22
C ALA A 294 -19.92 -3.72 1.14
N PRO A 295 -20.84 -4.71 1.12
CA PRO A 295 -20.84 -5.75 0.08
C PRO A 295 -20.76 -5.16 -1.33
N GLY A 296 -19.84 -5.69 -2.16
CA GLY A 296 -19.59 -5.20 -3.51
C GLY A 296 -18.71 -3.93 -3.61
N ALA A 297 -18.44 -3.23 -2.51
CA ALA A 297 -17.74 -1.94 -2.49
C ALA A 297 -16.24 -2.03 -2.10
N VAL A 298 -15.68 -3.22 -1.94
CA VAL A 298 -14.28 -3.41 -1.49
C VAL A 298 -13.28 -2.71 -2.41
N HIS A 299 -13.53 -2.65 -3.70
CA HIS A 299 -12.63 -1.99 -4.67
C HIS A 299 -12.63 -0.46 -4.56
N LEU A 300 -13.63 0.17 -3.92
CA LEU A 300 -13.55 1.60 -3.58
C LEU A 300 -12.37 1.87 -2.65
N LEU A 301 -12.18 1.05 -1.61
CA LEU A 301 -11.07 1.17 -0.68
C LEU A 301 -9.77 0.63 -1.28
N ALA A 302 -9.78 -0.65 -1.70
CA ALA A 302 -8.54 -1.35 -2.06
C ALA A 302 -7.89 -0.78 -3.32
N PHE A 303 -8.69 -0.45 -4.34
CA PHE A 303 -8.18 0.11 -5.59
C PHE A 303 -8.38 1.61 -5.68
N GLY A 304 -9.60 2.11 -5.40
CA GLY A 304 -9.94 3.53 -5.50
C GLY A 304 -9.21 4.41 -4.49
N VAL A 305 -8.95 3.94 -3.28
CA VAL A 305 -8.17 4.68 -2.28
C VAL A 305 -6.71 4.23 -2.30
N VAL A 306 -6.41 3.02 -1.82
CA VAL A 306 -5.02 2.56 -1.64
C VAL A 306 -4.29 2.45 -2.97
N GLY A 307 -4.91 1.84 -3.98
CA GLY A 307 -4.31 1.69 -5.31
C GLY A 307 -4.00 3.03 -5.97
N PHE A 308 -4.95 3.97 -5.98
CA PHE A 308 -4.73 5.28 -6.60
C PHE A 308 -3.75 6.16 -5.82
N VAL A 309 -3.69 6.06 -4.47
CA VAL A 309 -2.60 6.70 -3.69
C VAL A 309 -1.25 6.17 -4.14
N VAL A 310 -1.08 4.85 -4.18
CA VAL A 310 0.22 4.23 -4.54
C VAL A 310 0.61 4.55 -5.98
N LEU A 311 -0.31 4.42 -6.94
CA LEU A 311 -0.05 4.73 -8.34
C LEU A 311 0.27 6.22 -8.55
N GLY A 312 -0.46 7.11 -7.88
CA GLY A 312 -0.22 8.55 -7.93
C GLY A 312 1.15 8.90 -7.36
N THR A 313 1.44 8.40 -6.16
CA THR A 313 2.70 8.65 -5.46
C THR A 313 3.91 8.14 -6.25
N LEU A 314 3.81 6.98 -6.92
CA LEU A 314 4.90 6.44 -7.73
C LEU A 314 5.24 7.30 -8.95
N TYR A 315 4.29 8.08 -9.50
CA TYR A 315 4.58 9.06 -10.57
C TYR A 315 5.48 10.21 -10.11
N HIS A 316 5.60 10.44 -8.81
CA HIS A 316 6.56 11.41 -8.27
C HIS A 316 7.80 10.70 -7.68
N ILE A 317 7.60 9.67 -6.88
CA ILE A 317 8.69 9.01 -6.12
C ILE A 317 9.74 8.37 -7.03
N VAL A 318 9.32 7.63 -8.06
CA VAL A 318 10.28 6.94 -8.95
C VAL A 318 11.14 7.93 -9.74
N PRO A 319 10.54 8.95 -10.42
CA PRO A 319 11.31 9.99 -11.06
C PRO A 319 12.19 10.78 -10.08
N PHE A 320 11.68 11.14 -8.90
CA PHE A 320 12.41 11.91 -7.90
C PHE A 320 13.68 11.19 -7.42
N ILE A 321 13.60 9.91 -7.05
CA ILE A 321 14.77 9.14 -6.62
C ILE A 321 15.81 9.10 -7.73
N ILE A 322 15.40 8.85 -8.98
CA ILE A 322 16.31 8.81 -10.13
C ILE A 322 16.91 10.19 -10.38
N TRP A 323 16.11 11.25 -10.28
CA TRP A 323 16.53 12.62 -10.49
C TRP A 323 17.62 13.03 -9.47
N VAL A 324 17.41 12.73 -8.20
CA VAL A 324 18.38 13.02 -7.13
C VAL A 324 19.70 12.30 -7.37
N HIS A 325 19.69 11.04 -7.80
CA HIS A 325 20.94 10.27 -7.99
C HIS A 325 21.66 10.57 -9.30
N ARG A 326 21.02 11.20 -10.27
CA ARG A 326 21.62 11.44 -11.60
C ARG A 326 21.78 12.89 -11.95
N TYR A 327 20.88 13.76 -11.54
CA TYR A 327 20.81 15.12 -12.06
C TYR A 327 21.02 16.20 -11.00
N SER A 328 20.88 15.89 -9.70
CA SER A 328 20.97 16.90 -8.63
C SER A 328 22.30 17.67 -8.65
N ASP A 329 23.42 16.97 -8.84
CA ASP A 329 24.77 17.55 -8.84
C ASP A 329 25.07 18.37 -10.10
N LEU A 330 24.29 18.19 -11.16
CA LEU A 330 24.41 18.92 -12.44
C LEU A 330 23.55 20.20 -12.45
N LEU A 331 22.64 20.34 -11.47
CA LEU A 331 21.72 21.48 -11.42
C LEU A 331 22.50 22.80 -11.27
N GLY A 332 22.24 23.71 -12.20
CA GLY A 332 22.93 25.00 -12.27
C GLY A 332 24.24 25.01 -13.08
N TYR A 333 24.77 23.86 -13.44
CA TYR A 333 25.96 23.72 -14.30
C TYR A 333 25.60 23.31 -15.72
N GLU A 334 24.59 22.45 -15.87
CA GLU A 334 24.10 21.94 -17.17
C GLU A 334 22.57 22.01 -17.22
N PRO A 335 21.97 22.07 -18.44
CA PRO A 335 20.53 21.89 -18.61
C PRO A 335 20.13 20.47 -18.18
N VAL A 336 19.34 20.33 -17.11
CA VAL A 336 18.82 19.05 -16.64
C VAL A 336 17.31 18.98 -16.78
N PRO A 337 16.72 17.80 -17.08
CA PRO A 337 15.27 17.66 -17.09
C PRO A 337 14.71 17.87 -15.66
N MET A 338 13.49 18.35 -15.55
CA MET A 338 12.78 18.38 -14.29
C MET A 338 12.21 16.99 -13.97
N ILE A 339 11.78 16.78 -12.73
CA ILE A 339 11.25 15.49 -12.27
C ILE A 339 10.10 15.00 -13.16
N ASP A 340 9.20 15.92 -13.54
CA ASP A 340 8.02 15.61 -14.34
C ASP A 340 8.35 15.36 -15.83
N ASP A 341 9.53 15.76 -16.31
CA ASP A 341 10.00 15.48 -17.67
C ASP A 341 10.50 14.02 -17.85
N LEU A 342 10.67 13.26 -16.76
CA LEU A 342 11.26 11.93 -16.82
C LEU A 342 10.28 10.85 -17.29
N TYR A 343 8.98 11.05 -17.17
CA TYR A 343 7.93 10.12 -17.61
C TYR A 343 7.15 10.67 -18.82
N SER A 344 6.34 9.83 -19.42
CA SER A 344 5.46 10.23 -20.53
C SER A 344 4.09 10.65 -20.04
N ASP A 345 3.72 11.93 -20.16
CA ASP A 345 2.39 12.46 -19.81
C ASP A 345 1.26 11.77 -20.57
N ARG A 346 1.51 11.42 -21.86
CA ARG A 346 0.51 10.70 -22.65
C ARG A 346 0.19 9.34 -22.09
N LEU A 347 1.24 8.56 -21.72
CA LEU A 347 1.04 7.27 -21.07
C LEU A 347 0.36 7.44 -19.71
N ALA A 348 0.75 8.46 -18.93
CA ALA A 348 0.15 8.76 -17.63
C ALA A 348 -1.34 9.13 -17.73
N ALA A 349 -1.73 9.86 -18.77
CA ALA A 349 -3.14 10.20 -19.02
C ALA A 349 -3.96 8.99 -19.49
N VAL A 350 -3.40 8.17 -20.38
CA VAL A 350 -4.10 6.98 -20.89
C VAL A 350 -4.23 5.92 -19.81
N ASP A 351 -3.17 5.64 -19.03
CA ASP A 351 -3.27 4.68 -17.94
C ASP A 351 -4.29 5.13 -16.89
N PHE A 352 -4.32 6.42 -16.55
CA PHE A 352 -5.31 6.99 -15.65
C PHE A 352 -6.74 6.77 -16.14
N GLY A 353 -7.00 7.07 -17.42
CA GLY A 353 -8.31 6.86 -18.04
C GLY A 353 -8.72 5.37 -18.01
N CYS A 354 -7.79 4.46 -18.33
CA CYS A 354 -8.02 3.01 -18.29
C CYS A 354 -8.29 2.52 -16.86
N LEU A 355 -7.48 2.95 -15.88
CA LEU A 355 -7.63 2.52 -14.49
C LEU A 355 -8.91 3.05 -13.86
N LEU A 356 -9.24 4.32 -14.08
CA LEU A 356 -10.49 4.92 -13.58
C LEU A 356 -11.71 4.32 -14.28
N GLY A 357 -11.69 4.23 -15.61
CA GLY A 357 -12.76 3.61 -16.39
C GLY A 357 -12.95 2.15 -16.02
N GLY A 358 -11.85 1.43 -15.77
CA GLY A 358 -11.86 0.05 -15.31
C GLY A 358 -12.44 -0.11 -13.90
N LEU A 359 -12.09 0.76 -12.96
CA LEU A 359 -12.68 0.78 -11.62
C LEU A 359 -14.20 1.03 -11.69
N LEU A 360 -14.62 2.07 -12.39
CA LEU A 360 -16.04 2.42 -12.51
C LEU A 360 -16.84 1.33 -13.25
N GLY A 361 -16.31 0.81 -14.37
CA GLY A 361 -16.91 -0.29 -15.12
C GLY A 361 -17.02 -1.57 -14.29
N GLY A 362 -15.99 -1.89 -13.51
CA GLY A 362 -15.98 -3.02 -12.58
C GLY A 362 -17.03 -2.88 -11.47
N LEU A 363 -17.12 -1.71 -10.84
CA LEU A 363 -18.14 -1.42 -9.81
C LEU A 363 -19.56 -1.52 -10.39
N LEU A 364 -19.80 -0.89 -11.55
CA LEU A 364 -21.10 -0.99 -12.23
C LEU A 364 -21.42 -2.43 -12.61
N GLY A 365 -20.41 -3.21 -13.06
CA GLY A 365 -20.57 -4.63 -13.37
C GLY A 365 -20.93 -5.47 -12.14
N VAL A 366 -20.32 -5.20 -10.98
CA VAL A 366 -20.68 -5.87 -9.72
C VAL A 366 -22.10 -5.53 -9.30
N PHE A 367 -22.50 -4.26 -9.34
CA PHE A 367 -23.88 -3.86 -9.01
C PHE A 367 -24.90 -4.40 -10.01
N ALA A 368 -24.58 -4.41 -11.31
CA ALA A 368 -25.45 -5.00 -12.32
C ALA A 368 -25.60 -6.53 -12.15
N GLY A 369 -24.54 -7.22 -11.73
CA GLY A 369 -24.56 -8.66 -11.44
C GLY A 369 -25.50 -9.07 -10.30
N VAL A 370 -25.91 -8.12 -9.45
CA VAL A 370 -26.95 -8.35 -8.44
C VAL A 370 -28.35 -8.53 -9.09
N TYR A 371 -28.56 -7.92 -10.26
CA TYR A 371 -29.85 -7.94 -10.99
C TYR A 371 -29.84 -8.87 -12.20
N PHE A 372 -28.65 -9.26 -12.68
CA PHE A 372 -28.47 -10.12 -13.87
C PHE A 372 -27.58 -11.31 -13.51
N ASP A 373 -28.01 -12.52 -13.87
CA ASP A 373 -27.23 -13.73 -13.62
C ASP A 373 -25.91 -13.73 -14.39
N GLY A 374 -24.80 -13.98 -13.68
CA GLY A 374 -23.47 -14.16 -14.26
C GLY A 374 -22.63 -12.88 -14.43
N PRO A 375 -21.37 -13.02 -14.88
CA PRO A 375 -20.47 -11.89 -15.08
C PRO A 375 -20.97 -11.03 -16.24
N THR A 376 -21.17 -9.73 -15.97
CA THR A 376 -21.62 -8.79 -16.97
C THR A 376 -20.48 -8.39 -17.92
N LEU A 377 -20.84 -7.96 -19.15
CA LEU A 377 -19.86 -7.40 -20.10
C LEU A 377 -19.11 -6.21 -19.47
N LEU A 378 -19.78 -5.45 -18.59
CA LEU A 378 -19.16 -4.32 -17.86
C LEU A 378 -18.03 -4.78 -16.93
N LEU A 379 -18.22 -5.91 -16.23
CA LEU A 379 -17.20 -6.46 -15.35
C LEU A 379 -15.98 -6.95 -16.15
N ALA A 380 -16.20 -7.63 -17.26
CA ALA A 380 -15.13 -8.09 -18.16
C ALA A 380 -14.38 -6.91 -18.79
N ALA A 381 -15.09 -5.93 -19.33
CA ALA A 381 -14.51 -4.73 -19.93
C ALA A 381 -13.77 -3.89 -18.88
N GLY A 382 -14.36 -3.72 -17.70
CA GLY A 382 -13.73 -3.03 -16.58
C GLY A 382 -12.41 -3.70 -16.17
N GLY A 383 -12.39 -5.01 -16.01
CA GLY A 383 -11.18 -5.78 -15.70
C GLY A 383 -10.11 -5.68 -16.79
N ALA A 384 -10.50 -5.75 -18.06
CA ALA A 384 -9.59 -5.57 -19.19
C ALA A 384 -8.96 -4.15 -19.20
N LEU A 385 -9.74 -3.11 -18.92
CA LEU A 385 -9.24 -1.74 -18.79
C LEU A 385 -8.26 -1.61 -17.62
N VAL A 386 -8.52 -2.22 -16.47
CA VAL A 386 -7.57 -2.22 -15.33
C VAL A 386 -6.25 -2.88 -15.73
N ILE A 387 -6.29 -4.02 -16.43
CA ILE A 387 -5.09 -4.69 -16.93
C ILE A 387 -4.32 -3.79 -17.90
N LEU A 388 -5.01 -3.20 -18.87
CA LEU A 388 -4.39 -2.28 -19.83
C LEU A 388 -3.74 -1.09 -19.13
N GLY A 389 -4.45 -0.45 -18.20
CA GLY A 389 -3.93 0.66 -17.41
C GLY A 389 -2.71 0.26 -16.57
N ALA A 390 -2.73 -0.90 -15.91
CA ALA A 390 -1.60 -1.42 -15.15
C ALA A 390 -0.38 -1.72 -16.03
N LEU A 391 -0.58 -2.24 -17.25
CA LEU A 391 0.49 -2.45 -18.23
C LEU A 391 1.10 -1.13 -18.71
N LEU A 392 0.26 -0.13 -19.03
CA LEU A 392 0.72 1.19 -19.46
C LEU A 392 1.48 1.92 -18.34
N PHE A 393 0.96 1.88 -17.12
CA PHE A 393 1.65 2.40 -15.94
C PHE A 393 3.01 1.73 -15.75
N THR A 394 3.05 0.39 -15.78
CA THR A 394 4.28 -0.39 -15.63
C THR A 394 5.27 -0.04 -16.73
N ALA A 395 4.82 0.07 -17.98
CA ALA A 395 5.67 0.45 -19.10
C ALA A 395 6.25 1.85 -18.91
N ASN A 396 5.44 2.84 -18.46
CA ASN A 396 5.92 4.20 -18.20
C ASN A 396 6.98 4.23 -17.10
N MET A 397 6.77 3.53 -15.98
CA MET A 397 7.76 3.44 -14.90
C MET A 397 9.05 2.73 -15.33
N LEU A 398 8.95 1.65 -16.12
CA LEU A 398 10.13 0.97 -16.66
C LEU A 398 10.90 1.84 -17.67
N LEU A 399 10.21 2.68 -18.45
CA LEU A 399 10.83 3.64 -19.36
C LEU A 399 11.61 4.71 -18.60
N VAL A 400 11.06 5.23 -17.49
CA VAL A 400 11.77 6.15 -16.58
C VAL A 400 13.08 5.52 -16.10
N VAL A 401 12.99 4.31 -15.52
CA VAL A 401 14.16 3.59 -15.02
C VAL A 401 15.16 3.32 -16.15
N ARG A 402 14.72 2.82 -17.30
CA ARG A 402 15.61 2.47 -18.41
C ARG A 402 16.36 3.67 -19.00
N ARG A 403 15.70 4.83 -19.10
CA ARG A 403 16.26 6.01 -19.77
C ARG A 403 17.08 6.89 -18.83
N HIS A 404 16.71 6.93 -17.55
CA HIS A 404 17.22 7.94 -16.62
C HIS A 404 17.94 7.36 -15.41
N SER A 405 17.76 6.07 -15.03
CA SER A 405 18.50 5.49 -13.91
C SER A 405 19.99 5.35 -14.23
N PRO A 406 20.87 5.69 -13.28
CA PRO A 406 22.31 5.41 -13.43
C PRO A 406 22.62 3.90 -13.37
N HIS A 407 21.69 3.08 -12.87
CA HIS A 407 21.83 1.64 -12.73
C HIS A 407 21.01 0.88 -13.78
N THR A 408 21.53 -0.25 -14.26
CA THR A 408 20.73 -1.15 -15.11
C THR A 408 19.61 -1.82 -14.32
N LEU A 409 18.51 -2.24 -14.99
CA LEU A 409 17.41 -2.96 -14.34
C LEU A 409 17.89 -4.21 -13.58
N VAL A 410 18.89 -4.92 -14.11
CA VAL A 410 19.49 -6.08 -13.45
C VAL A 410 20.34 -5.66 -12.25
N GLY A 411 21.09 -4.56 -12.36
CA GLY A 411 21.88 -4.01 -11.24
C GLY A 411 21.04 -3.54 -10.06
N ILE A 412 19.81 -3.02 -10.31
CA ILE A 412 18.87 -2.63 -9.24
C ILE A 412 18.39 -3.85 -8.43
N LEU A 413 18.30 -5.03 -9.05
CA LEU A 413 17.87 -6.27 -8.39
C LEU A 413 19.01 -7.03 -7.73
N GLY A 414 20.27 -6.68 -8.03
CA GLY A 414 21.45 -7.29 -7.43
C GLY A 414 21.71 -6.82 -6.00
N VAL A 415 22.43 -7.61 -5.23
CA VAL A 415 23.02 -7.15 -3.96
C VAL A 415 24.02 -6.04 -4.32
N PRO A 416 24.05 -4.90 -3.61
CA PRO A 416 25.09 -3.90 -3.82
C PRO A 416 26.45 -4.57 -3.73
N GLY A 417 27.10 -4.77 -4.86
CA GLY A 417 28.44 -5.33 -4.92
C GLY A 417 29.44 -4.35 -4.34
N ASP A 418 30.56 -4.86 -3.84
CA ASP A 418 31.67 -4.18 -3.15
C ASP A 418 32.34 -3.01 -3.91
N HIS A 419 31.68 -2.40 -4.87
CA HIS A 419 32.22 -1.28 -5.67
C HIS A 419 32.26 0.07 -4.95
N GLU A 420 31.65 0.21 -3.77
CA GLU A 420 31.77 1.43 -2.95
C GLU A 420 32.94 1.39 -1.95
N ARG A 421 33.86 0.41 -2.01
CA ARG A 421 35.08 0.38 -1.18
C ARG A 421 36.29 1.03 -1.85
N GLY A 422 36.13 1.77 -2.93
CA GLY A 422 37.20 2.31 -3.74
C GLY A 422 37.39 3.83 -3.73
N GLU A 423 36.58 4.58 -2.99
CA GLU A 423 36.71 6.05 -2.89
C GLU A 423 36.84 6.53 -1.42
N ASP A 424 37.62 5.86 -0.61
CA ASP A 424 38.33 6.53 0.49
C ASP A 424 39.60 7.16 -0.13
N ASP A 425 39.42 8.37 -0.65
CA ASP A 425 40.47 9.26 -1.09
C ASP A 425 41.47 9.47 0.06
N PRO A 426 42.77 9.16 -0.11
CA PRO A 426 43.75 9.53 0.89
C PRO A 426 43.91 11.05 0.80
N SER A 427 43.47 11.76 1.84
CA SER A 427 43.78 13.17 2.06
C SER A 427 45.26 13.45 1.75
N PRO A 428 45.60 14.45 0.91
CA PRO A 428 46.97 14.84 0.75
C PRO A 428 47.53 15.36 2.07
N ALA A 429 48.59 14.72 2.54
CA ALA A 429 49.36 15.17 3.67
C ALA A 429 49.80 16.61 3.38
N VAL A 430 49.32 17.53 4.23
CA VAL A 430 49.84 18.91 4.28
C VAL A 430 51.21 18.80 4.94
N ASP A 431 52.28 18.85 4.16
CA ASP A 431 53.63 19.08 4.66
C ASP A 431 53.65 20.45 5.28
N GLN A 432 53.90 20.50 6.60
CA GLN A 432 54.28 21.69 7.31
C GLN A 432 55.75 21.91 7.08
N GLU A 433 56.11 23.01 6.38
CA GLU A 433 57.35 23.80 6.58
C GLU A 433 57.01 25.25 6.98
#